data_69f7366c2c209409ac7ae87b1e976c71
#
_entry.id   69f7366c2c209409ac7ae87b1e976c71
#
_cell.length_a   1.000
_cell.length_b   1.000
_cell.length_c   1.000
_cell.angle_alpha   90.00
_cell.angle_beta   90.00
_cell.angle_gamma   90.00
#
_symmetry.space_group_name_H-M   'P 1'
#
loop_
_entity.id
_entity.type
_entity.pdbx_description
1 polymer ?
#
loop_
_entity_poly.entity_id
_entity_poly.type
_entity_poly.pdbx_seq_one_letter_code
_entity_poly.pdbx_strand_id
1 'polypeptide(L)'
;MSESSSVLNANSVGGAELSTFSSEVDQMVIWYRVWHPPCGIRRRAAVQITHGIAEYSARYDRLARFLAALGCAVYALDLRGHGQTAGPERLGQLGVTAWDDMTADIKQLADIAHAENPDLPLIAFGHSMGSALTQSHIENHADLLAGAVLCGTLGAVPGLAEEAYPQVIAQLEALATGPDAMAPSGFFGSTLAEFNAPFVADGATPTGSEWQTCDSVEISAFQSDPLCGKPFSNAMTYSVIKXXXXXXXXXXXXVDLPILIIAGSDDPVGGRTATIQSLISRYMAEGHRRLQYRFYAGGRHEILNEPEKDRVHRDIGYWLDAVLQSP
;
A
#
# COMPACT_ATOMS: atom_id res chain seq x y z
N MET A 1 -42.07 2.60 -12.54
CA MET A 1 -41.26 1.92 -13.58
C MET A 1 -39.81 2.04 -13.16
N SER A 2 -39.31 0.96 -12.59
CA SER A 2 -37.95 0.91 -12.05
C SER A 2 -36.98 0.57 -13.18
N GLU A 3 -36.09 1.48 -13.49
CA GLU A 3 -35.00 1.18 -14.40
C GLU A 3 -33.98 0.33 -13.63
N SER A 4 -33.90 -0.91 -14.04
CA SER A 4 -32.86 -1.81 -13.54
C SER A 4 -31.52 -1.34 -14.12
N SER A 5 -30.63 -0.94 -13.25
CA SER A 5 -29.25 -0.65 -13.66
C SER A 5 -28.61 -1.96 -14.14
N SER A 6 -28.29 -1.99 -15.42
CA SER A 6 -27.56 -3.10 -15.98
C SER A 6 -26.16 -3.10 -15.40
N VAL A 7 -25.86 -4.10 -14.61
CA VAL A 7 -24.49 -4.37 -14.18
C VAL A 7 -23.69 -4.74 -15.42
N LEU A 8 -22.83 -3.87 -15.85
CA LEU A 8 -21.89 -4.18 -16.91
C LEU A 8 -20.96 -5.28 -16.41
N ASN A 9 -21.13 -6.45 -16.97
CA ASN A 9 -20.19 -7.55 -16.76
C ASN A 9 -18.87 -7.17 -17.44
N ALA A 10 -18.08 -6.35 -16.76
CA ALA A 10 -16.72 -6.11 -17.19
C ALA A 10 -15.92 -7.38 -16.90
N ASN A 11 -15.30 -7.90 -17.93
CA ASN A 11 -14.48 -9.09 -17.89
C ASN A 11 -13.61 -9.11 -16.64
N SER A 12 -13.80 -10.14 -15.82
CA SER A 12 -13.02 -10.34 -14.59
C SER A 12 -11.58 -10.73 -15.00
N VAL A 13 -10.73 -9.74 -15.11
CA VAL A 13 -9.30 -10.03 -15.25
C VAL A 13 -8.85 -10.58 -13.91
N GLY A 14 -8.56 -11.88 -13.87
CA GLY A 14 -8.05 -12.50 -12.68
C GLY A 14 -9.08 -12.99 -11.66
N GLY A 15 -10.38 -13.04 -11.99
CA GLY A 15 -11.40 -13.59 -11.09
C GLY A 15 -11.87 -12.67 -10.00
N ALA A 16 -11.44 -11.42 -9.97
CA ALA A 16 -11.95 -10.42 -9.04
C ALA A 16 -13.25 -9.82 -9.57
N GLU A 17 -14.14 -9.47 -8.66
CA GLU A 17 -15.30 -8.63 -9.00
C GLU A 17 -14.89 -7.18 -8.85
N LEU A 18 -15.26 -6.34 -9.83
CA LEU A 18 -15.06 -4.90 -9.75
C LEU A 18 -16.30 -4.24 -9.20
N SER A 19 -16.11 -3.28 -8.31
CA SER A 19 -17.19 -2.52 -7.72
C SER A 19 -16.74 -1.09 -7.46
N THR A 20 -17.66 -0.23 -7.04
CA THR A 20 -17.34 1.17 -6.73
C THR A 20 -18.10 1.62 -5.49
N PHE A 21 -17.56 2.67 -4.86
CA PHE A 21 -18.32 3.44 -3.89
C PHE A 21 -18.06 4.93 -4.14
N SER A 22 -18.99 5.77 -3.70
CA SER A 22 -18.81 7.22 -3.69
C SER A 22 -18.07 7.63 -2.42
N SER A 23 -16.94 8.30 -2.58
CA SER A 23 -16.18 8.79 -1.43
C SER A 23 -17.03 9.75 -0.59
N GLU A 24 -17.01 9.58 0.71
CA GLU A 24 -17.67 10.50 1.64
C GLU A 24 -17.01 11.87 1.66
N VAL A 25 -15.77 11.97 1.18
CA VAL A 25 -15.04 13.24 1.14
C VAL A 25 -15.62 14.19 0.10
N ASP A 26 -15.84 13.70 -1.12
CA ASP A 26 -16.11 14.58 -2.27
C ASP A 26 -16.94 13.90 -3.36
N GLN A 27 -17.53 12.74 -3.06
CA GLN A 27 -18.34 11.95 -3.99
C GLN A 27 -17.54 11.39 -5.18
N MET A 28 -16.21 11.39 -5.11
CA MET A 28 -15.39 10.74 -6.13
C MET A 28 -15.74 9.26 -6.20
N VAL A 29 -15.83 8.71 -7.41
CA VAL A 29 -16.09 7.28 -7.60
C VAL A 29 -14.78 6.53 -7.37
N ILE A 30 -14.76 5.72 -6.34
CA ILE A 30 -13.58 4.92 -5.98
C ILE A 30 -13.84 3.48 -6.42
N TRP A 31 -12.96 2.96 -7.27
CA TRP A 31 -13.03 1.58 -7.76
C TRP A 31 -12.33 0.65 -6.76
N TYR A 32 -12.88 -0.56 -6.59
CA TYR A 32 -12.22 -1.59 -5.80
C TYR A 32 -12.52 -2.98 -6.37
N ARG A 33 -11.66 -3.92 -6.03
CA ARG A 33 -11.76 -5.33 -6.42
C ARG A 33 -12.09 -6.17 -5.22
N VAL A 34 -12.88 -7.22 -5.45
CA VAL A 34 -13.19 -8.18 -4.40
C VAL A 34 -12.91 -9.59 -4.92
N TRP A 35 -12.16 -10.36 -4.16
CA TRP A 35 -11.92 -11.78 -4.42
C TRP A 35 -12.63 -12.55 -3.33
N HIS A 36 -13.45 -13.51 -3.73
CA HIS A 36 -14.22 -14.32 -2.78
C HIS A 36 -13.55 -15.69 -2.61
N PRO A 37 -13.65 -16.30 -1.43
CA PRO A 37 -13.18 -17.68 -1.26
C PRO A 37 -13.84 -18.59 -2.30
N PRO A 38 -13.10 -19.60 -2.81
CA PRO A 38 -13.68 -20.55 -3.75
C PRO A 38 -14.86 -21.30 -3.15
N CYS A 39 -15.73 -21.81 -4.02
CA CYS A 39 -16.87 -22.61 -3.59
C CYS A 39 -16.41 -23.76 -2.68
N GLY A 40 -17.09 -23.94 -1.57
CA GLY A 40 -16.74 -24.99 -0.60
C GLY A 40 -15.73 -24.58 0.46
N ILE A 41 -15.10 -23.42 0.30
CA ILE A 41 -14.17 -22.90 1.31
C ILE A 41 -14.91 -21.95 2.23
N ARG A 42 -14.90 -22.26 3.52
CA ARG A 42 -15.57 -21.42 4.52
C ARG A 42 -14.87 -20.06 4.66
N ARG A 43 -15.68 -19.01 4.67
CA ARG A 43 -15.16 -17.66 4.88
C ARG A 43 -14.79 -17.48 6.35
N ARG A 44 -13.56 -17.03 6.62
CA ARG A 44 -13.01 -16.89 7.98
C ARG A 44 -12.69 -15.46 8.35
N ALA A 45 -12.44 -14.61 7.35
CA ALA A 45 -11.97 -13.25 7.58
C ALA A 45 -12.18 -12.42 6.34
N ALA A 46 -12.07 -11.11 6.50
CA ALA A 46 -11.89 -10.19 5.38
C ALA A 46 -10.48 -9.61 5.44
N VAL A 47 -9.88 -9.34 4.29
CA VAL A 47 -8.59 -8.68 4.18
C VAL A 47 -8.75 -7.46 3.30
N GLN A 48 -8.21 -6.34 3.74
CA GLN A 48 -8.22 -5.09 3.00
C GLN A 48 -6.80 -4.78 2.56
N ILE A 49 -6.56 -4.69 1.24
CA ILE A 49 -5.24 -4.42 0.67
C ILE A 49 -5.18 -2.97 0.21
N THR A 50 -4.13 -2.25 0.61
CA THR A 50 -3.83 -0.89 0.15
C THR A 50 -2.50 -0.93 -0.61
N HIS A 51 -2.57 -0.61 -1.91
CA HIS A 51 -1.40 -0.66 -2.80
C HIS A 51 -0.45 0.52 -2.58
N GLY A 52 0.70 0.45 -3.22
CA GLY A 52 1.72 1.49 -3.15
C GLY A 52 1.55 2.58 -4.20
N ILE A 53 2.56 3.44 -4.26
CA ILE A 53 2.57 4.59 -5.16
C ILE A 53 2.67 4.13 -6.62
N ALA A 54 1.91 4.78 -7.50
CA ALA A 54 2.03 4.62 -8.96
C ALA A 54 1.77 3.18 -9.42
N GLU A 55 0.90 2.48 -8.69
CA GLU A 55 0.42 1.15 -9.05
C GLU A 55 -1.07 1.06 -8.72
N TYR A 56 -1.65 -0.13 -8.68
CA TYR A 56 -3.07 -0.27 -8.40
C TYR A 56 -3.43 -1.71 -8.01
N SER A 57 -4.69 -1.91 -7.64
CA SER A 57 -5.17 -3.14 -7.02
C SER A 57 -4.98 -4.41 -7.86
N ALA A 58 -5.03 -4.31 -9.19
CA ALA A 58 -4.90 -5.50 -10.02
C ALA A 58 -3.56 -6.21 -9.84
N ARG A 59 -2.52 -5.50 -9.40
CA ARG A 59 -1.20 -6.09 -9.19
C ARG A 59 -1.16 -7.02 -7.97
N TYR A 60 -2.24 -7.06 -7.20
CA TYR A 60 -2.33 -7.91 -5.99
C TYR A 60 -3.15 -9.17 -6.22
N ASP A 61 -3.47 -9.48 -7.50
CA ASP A 61 -4.28 -10.65 -7.84
C ASP A 61 -3.70 -11.94 -7.27
N ARG A 62 -2.38 -12.13 -7.40
CA ARG A 62 -1.72 -13.36 -6.93
C ARG A 62 -1.86 -13.53 -5.41
N LEU A 63 -1.56 -12.47 -4.65
CA LEU A 63 -1.72 -12.50 -3.19
C LEU A 63 -3.19 -12.68 -2.80
N ALA A 64 -4.08 -11.96 -3.46
CA ALA A 64 -5.52 -12.01 -3.15
C ALA A 64 -6.08 -13.41 -3.37
N ARG A 65 -5.69 -14.08 -4.46
CA ARG A 65 -6.12 -15.45 -4.72
C ARG A 65 -5.60 -16.42 -3.67
N PHE A 66 -4.35 -16.22 -3.23
CA PHE A 66 -3.77 -17.03 -2.16
C PHE A 66 -4.59 -16.87 -0.87
N LEU A 67 -4.89 -15.63 -0.50
CA LEU A 67 -5.68 -15.35 0.71
C LEU A 67 -7.12 -15.85 0.57
N ALA A 68 -7.71 -15.73 -0.60
CA ALA A 68 -9.06 -16.22 -0.85
C ALA A 68 -9.11 -17.74 -0.67
N ALA A 69 -8.09 -18.45 -1.15
CA ALA A 69 -7.99 -19.91 -0.98
C ALA A 69 -7.91 -20.31 0.49
N LEU A 70 -7.44 -19.41 1.35
CA LEU A 70 -7.38 -19.63 2.80
C LEU A 70 -8.70 -19.25 3.51
N GLY A 71 -9.70 -18.78 2.76
CA GLY A 71 -10.99 -18.43 3.33
C GLY A 71 -11.21 -16.94 3.57
N CYS A 72 -10.41 -16.08 2.95
CA CYS A 72 -10.55 -14.63 3.12
C CYS A 72 -11.33 -14.01 1.97
N ALA A 73 -12.29 -13.13 2.29
CA ALA A 73 -12.81 -12.19 1.30
C ALA A 73 -11.83 -11.03 1.23
N VAL A 74 -11.27 -10.78 0.04
CA VAL A 74 -10.19 -9.81 -0.10
C VAL A 74 -10.71 -8.59 -0.85
N TYR A 75 -10.47 -7.40 -0.29
CA TYR A 75 -10.90 -6.11 -0.83
C TYR A 75 -9.67 -5.26 -1.12
N ALA A 76 -9.58 -4.71 -2.32
CA ALA A 76 -8.45 -3.84 -2.67
C ALA A 76 -8.95 -2.68 -3.52
N LEU A 77 -8.87 -1.46 -2.98
CA LEU A 77 -9.28 -0.28 -3.74
C LEU A 77 -8.16 0.16 -4.68
N ASP A 78 -8.56 0.88 -5.72
CA ASP A 78 -7.63 1.75 -6.45
C ASP A 78 -7.71 3.12 -5.75
N LEU A 79 -6.65 3.48 -5.06
CA LEU A 79 -6.59 4.77 -4.36
C LEU A 79 -6.87 5.92 -5.34
N ARG A 80 -7.45 7.02 -4.84
CA ARG A 80 -7.60 8.21 -5.69
C ARG A 80 -6.25 8.56 -6.32
N GLY A 81 -6.26 9.02 -7.55
CA GLY A 81 -5.05 9.31 -8.31
C GLY A 81 -4.40 8.06 -8.91
N HIS A 82 -5.02 6.88 -8.76
CA HIS A 82 -4.44 5.61 -9.18
C HIS A 82 -5.47 4.76 -9.92
N GLY A 83 -4.97 3.82 -10.72
CA GLY A 83 -5.76 2.77 -11.32
C GLY A 83 -6.99 3.25 -12.05
N GLN A 84 -8.07 2.50 -11.93
CA GLN A 84 -9.34 2.86 -12.57
C GLN A 84 -10.03 4.04 -11.91
N THR A 85 -9.73 4.30 -10.66
CA THR A 85 -10.27 5.48 -9.95
C THR A 85 -9.85 6.77 -10.66
N ALA A 86 -8.57 6.84 -11.07
CA ALA A 86 -8.06 8.00 -11.80
C ALA A 86 -8.33 7.91 -13.31
N GLY A 87 -8.17 6.72 -13.86
CA GLY A 87 -8.09 6.54 -15.30
C GLY A 87 -6.73 7.02 -15.82
N PRO A 88 -6.32 6.57 -17.02
CA PRO A 88 -4.94 6.82 -17.48
C PRO A 88 -4.60 8.30 -17.67
N GLU A 89 -5.61 9.15 -17.82
CA GLU A 89 -5.39 10.59 -18.10
C GLU A 89 -5.09 11.39 -16.81
N ARG A 90 -5.45 10.87 -15.64
CA ARG A 90 -5.36 11.63 -14.40
C ARG A 90 -4.54 10.95 -13.30
N LEU A 91 -3.72 9.98 -13.69
CA LEU A 91 -2.84 9.29 -12.73
C LEU A 91 -1.91 10.30 -12.04
N GLY A 92 -1.82 10.21 -10.71
CA GLY A 92 -0.94 11.05 -9.91
C GLY A 92 -1.41 12.48 -9.73
N GLN A 93 -2.58 12.85 -10.25
CA GLN A 93 -3.08 14.22 -10.26
C GLN A 93 -3.95 14.48 -9.03
N LEU A 94 -3.31 14.60 -7.86
CA LEU A 94 -4.00 14.90 -6.60
C LEU A 94 -3.45 16.17 -5.99
N GLY A 95 -4.29 16.82 -5.20
CA GLY A 95 -3.97 18.05 -4.50
C GLY A 95 -3.38 17.83 -3.11
N VAL A 96 -3.32 18.91 -2.34
CA VAL A 96 -2.63 18.94 -1.04
C VAL A 96 -3.36 18.15 0.06
N THR A 97 -4.61 17.76 -0.16
CA THR A 97 -5.35 16.94 0.81
C THR A 97 -5.26 15.44 0.51
N ALA A 98 -4.40 15.04 -0.42
CA ALA A 98 -4.35 13.67 -0.92
C ALA A 98 -4.24 12.63 0.20
N TRP A 99 -3.35 12.84 1.17
CA TRP A 99 -3.17 11.88 2.27
C TRP A 99 -4.46 11.68 3.07
N ASP A 100 -5.06 12.78 3.50
CA ASP A 100 -6.27 12.71 4.32
C ASP A 100 -7.42 12.09 3.54
N ASP A 101 -7.55 12.43 2.27
CA ASP A 101 -8.61 11.88 1.43
C ASP A 101 -8.42 10.38 1.21
N MET A 102 -7.16 9.94 0.97
CA MET A 102 -6.86 8.53 0.81
C MET A 102 -7.16 7.75 2.10
N THR A 103 -6.80 8.30 3.27
CA THR A 103 -7.08 7.62 4.54
C THR A 103 -8.59 7.51 4.79
N ALA A 104 -9.35 8.52 4.41
CA ALA A 104 -10.81 8.47 4.53
C ALA A 104 -11.40 7.39 3.63
N ASP A 105 -10.91 7.29 2.40
CA ASP A 105 -11.39 6.26 1.46
C ASP A 105 -11.05 4.84 1.96
N ILE A 106 -9.87 4.67 2.53
CA ILE A 106 -9.47 3.37 3.12
C ILE A 106 -10.42 2.99 4.25
N LYS A 107 -10.75 3.94 5.12
CA LYS A 107 -11.68 3.70 6.23
C LYS A 107 -13.06 3.33 5.70
N GLN A 108 -13.52 4.01 4.65
CA GLN A 108 -14.82 3.73 4.05
C GLN A 108 -14.86 2.31 3.47
N LEU A 109 -13.77 1.87 2.82
CA LEU A 109 -13.69 0.48 2.33
C LEU A 109 -13.70 -0.52 3.49
N ALA A 110 -13.04 -0.19 4.60
CA ALA A 110 -13.08 -1.06 5.79
C ALA A 110 -14.52 -1.22 6.28
N ASP A 111 -15.30 -0.14 6.29
CA ASP A 111 -16.70 -0.19 6.69
C ASP A 111 -17.51 -1.08 5.74
N ILE A 112 -17.25 -0.99 4.44
CA ILE A 112 -17.90 -1.84 3.43
C ILE A 112 -17.57 -3.32 3.69
N ALA A 113 -16.28 -3.61 3.93
CA ALA A 113 -15.84 -4.97 4.19
C ALA A 113 -16.51 -5.54 5.44
N HIS A 114 -16.61 -4.73 6.50
CA HIS A 114 -17.32 -5.16 7.71
C HIS A 114 -18.79 -5.43 7.46
N ALA A 115 -19.47 -4.56 6.71
CA ALA A 115 -20.88 -4.72 6.42
C ALA A 115 -21.15 -5.99 5.61
N GLU A 116 -20.24 -6.33 4.71
CA GLU A 116 -20.40 -7.51 3.86
C GLU A 116 -19.91 -8.81 4.52
N ASN A 117 -19.17 -8.70 5.61
CA ASN A 117 -18.64 -9.84 6.35
C ASN A 117 -18.92 -9.67 7.85
N PRO A 118 -20.22 -9.63 8.23
CA PRO A 118 -20.56 -9.39 9.62
C PRO A 118 -19.99 -10.47 10.53
N ASP A 119 -19.48 -10.02 11.69
CA ASP A 119 -18.90 -10.87 12.72
C ASP A 119 -17.58 -11.56 12.33
N LEU A 120 -17.01 -11.21 11.17
CA LEU A 120 -15.69 -11.75 10.78
C LEU A 120 -14.60 -10.71 11.03
N PRO A 121 -13.41 -11.17 11.42
CA PRO A 121 -12.29 -10.25 11.63
C PRO A 121 -11.83 -9.64 10.31
N LEU A 122 -11.35 -8.39 10.39
CA LEU A 122 -10.76 -7.67 9.26
C LEU A 122 -9.26 -7.50 9.47
N ILE A 123 -8.48 -7.89 8.47
CA ILE A 123 -7.03 -7.74 8.47
C ILE A 123 -6.68 -6.66 7.44
N ALA A 124 -5.85 -5.69 7.81
CA ALA A 124 -5.36 -4.69 6.89
C ALA A 124 -3.99 -5.12 6.36
N PHE A 125 -3.77 -4.96 5.06
CA PHE A 125 -2.49 -5.22 4.41
C PHE A 125 -2.12 -3.98 3.61
N GLY A 126 -0.91 -3.46 3.80
CA GLY A 126 -0.45 -2.33 3.00
C GLY A 126 0.95 -2.54 2.46
N HIS A 127 1.20 -2.09 1.24
CA HIS A 127 2.52 -2.16 0.61
C HIS A 127 3.04 -0.75 0.32
N SER A 128 4.29 -0.48 0.67
CA SER A 128 4.98 0.77 0.34
C SER A 128 4.21 1.99 0.90
N MET A 129 3.84 2.97 0.06
CA MET A 129 2.97 4.06 0.48
C MET A 129 1.69 3.51 1.14
N GLY A 130 1.15 2.43 0.60
CA GLY A 130 -0.02 1.78 1.20
C GLY A 130 0.25 1.25 2.59
N SER A 131 1.50 0.86 2.90
CA SER A 131 1.84 0.44 4.25
C SER A 131 1.91 1.63 5.21
N ALA A 132 2.37 2.79 4.73
CA ALA A 132 2.35 4.01 5.55
C ALA A 132 0.91 4.44 5.82
N LEU A 133 0.05 4.36 4.81
CA LEU A 133 -1.38 4.62 4.99
C LEU A 133 -2.00 3.61 5.96
N THR A 134 -1.54 2.36 5.94
CA THR A 134 -2.01 1.34 6.87
C THR A 134 -1.52 1.63 8.29
N GLN A 135 -0.31 2.17 8.47
CA GLN A 135 0.14 2.64 9.79
C GLN A 135 -0.82 3.70 10.33
N SER A 136 -1.21 4.66 9.47
CA SER A 136 -2.19 5.68 9.85
C SER A 136 -3.56 5.05 10.17
N HIS A 137 -3.97 4.06 9.41
CA HIS A 137 -5.22 3.34 9.62
C HIS A 137 -5.22 2.63 10.99
N ILE A 138 -4.10 2.01 11.34
CA ILE A 138 -3.92 1.38 12.64
C ILE A 138 -4.06 2.43 13.76
N GLU A 139 -3.37 3.55 13.62
CA GLU A 139 -3.37 4.59 14.66
C GLU A 139 -4.76 5.17 14.92
N ASN A 140 -5.58 5.27 13.87
CA ASN A 140 -6.88 5.94 13.97
C ASN A 140 -8.05 4.98 14.08
N HIS A 141 -7.90 3.73 13.65
CA HIS A 141 -9.03 2.80 13.49
C HIS A 141 -8.66 1.37 13.89
N ALA A 142 -7.76 1.19 14.87
CA ALA A 142 -7.35 -0.14 15.30
C ALA A 142 -8.54 -1.00 15.77
N ASP A 143 -9.59 -0.34 16.28
CA ASP A 143 -10.79 -1.04 16.75
C ASP A 143 -11.53 -1.78 15.62
N LEU A 144 -11.29 -1.40 14.38
CA LEU A 144 -11.89 -2.09 13.22
C LEU A 144 -11.08 -3.33 12.81
N LEU A 145 -9.85 -3.49 13.31
CA LEU A 145 -8.90 -4.45 12.77
C LEU A 145 -8.61 -5.58 13.76
N ALA A 146 -8.45 -6.77 13.24
CA ALA A 146 -7.96 -7.92 14.00
C ALA A 146 -6.45 -8.13 13.82
N GLY A 147 -5.85 -7.47 12.84
CA GLY A 147 -4.41 -7.53 12.61
C GLY A 147 -4.03 -6.70 11.40
N ALA A 148 -2.74 -6.52 11.20
CA ALA A 148 -2.23 -5.75 10.06
C ALA A 148 -0.90 -6.30 9.56
N VAL A 149 -0.69 -6.19 8.24
CA VAL A 149 0.59 -6.54 7.60
C VAL A 149 1.14 -5.27 6.94
N LEU A 150 2.37 -4.92 7.30
CA LEU A 150 3.09 -3.79 6.71
C LEU A 150 4.19 -4.37 5.83
N CYS A 151 4.02 -4.27 4.52
CA CYS A 151 4.89 -4.88 3.53
C CYS A 151 5.71 -3.79 2.82
N GLY A 152 7.03 -3.94 2.80
CA GLY A 152 7.89 -2.95 2.17
C GLY A 152 7.70 -1.57 2.77
N THR A 153 7.61 -1.52 4.08
CA THR A 153 7.25 -0.31 4.82
C THR A 153 8.48 0.53 5.16
N LEU A 154 8.26 1.60 5.86
CA LEU A 154 9.33 2.50 6.28
C LEU A 154 8.97 3.11 7.64
N GLY A 155 10.02 3.44 8.40
CA GLY A 155 9.87 4.12 9.69
C GLY A 155 10.41 5.55 9.66
N ALA A 156 11.00 5.94 8.54
CA ALA A 156 11.54 7.28 8.29
C ALA A 156 11.78 7.42 6.80
N VAL A 157 11.96 8.63 6.33
CA VAL A 157 12.34 8.84 4.92
C VAL A 157 13.83 8.48 4.77
N PRO A 158 14.16 7.43 4.02
CA PRO A 158 15.57 7.01 3.96
C PRO A 158 16.44 8.07 3.32
N GLY A 159 17.63 8.25 3.89
CA GLY A 159 18.59 9.23 3.39
C GLY A 159 18.30 10.66 3.79
N LEU A 160 17.24 10.91 4.54
CA LEU A 160 16.87 12.27 4.95
C LEU A 160 16.88 12.34 6.48
N ALA A 161 17.81 13.15 7.01
CA ALA A 161 17.91 13.37 8.45
C ALA A 161 16.69 14.12 8.96
N GLU A 162 16.23 13.79 10.17
CA GLU A 162 15.04 14.41 10.74
C GLU A 162 15.15 15.93 10.85
N GLU A 163 16.35 16.42 11.11
CA GLU A 163 16.60 17.85 11.21
C GLU A 163 16.34 18.60 9.91
N ALA A 164 16.38 17.89 8.78
CA ALA A 164 16.12 18.48 7.47
C ALA A 164 14.65 18.46 7.09
N TYR A 165 13.82 17.73 7.84
CA TYR A 165 12.39 17.59 7.50
C TYR A 165 11.68 18.93 7.34
N PRO A 166 11.82 19.89 8.29
CA PRO A 166 11.09 21.16 8.13
C PRO A 166 11.45 21.91 6.84
N GLN A 167 12.72 21.88 6.45
CA GLN A 167 13.16 22.56 5.23
C GLN A 167 12.60 21.87 3.99
N VAL A 168 12.66 20.53 3.95
CA VAL A 168 12.12 19.78 2.82
C VAL A 168 10.61 20.00 2.70
N ILE A 169 9.89 19.95 3.83
CA ILE A 169 8.44 20.19 3.83
C ILE A 169 8.12 21.59 3.30
N ALA A 170 8.88 22.61 3.73
CA ALA A 170 8.65 23.97 3.27
C ALA A 170 8.88 24.11 1.74
N GLN A 171 9.93 23.44 1.24
CA GLN A 171 10.19 23.45 -0.21
C GLN A 171 9.07 22.76 -0.99
N LEU A 172 8.61 21.61 -0.50
CA LEU A 172 7.52 20.89 -1.15
C LEU A 172 6.21 21.70 -1.08
N GLU A 173 5.95 22.35 0.05
CA GLU A 173 4.76 23.17 0.21
C GLU A 173 4.73 24.33 -0.78
N ALA A 174 5.88 24.98 -0.98
CA ALA A 174 5.98 26.08 -1.94
C ALA A 174 5.61 25.62 -3.35
N LEU A 175 6.07 24.42 -3.75
CA LEU A 175 5.70 23.85 -5.03
C LEU A 175 4.22 23.46 -5.06
N ALA A 176 3.74 22.90 -3.97
CA ALA A 176 2.38 22.34 -3.89
C ALA A 176 1.31 23.43 -3.90
N THR A 177 1.65 24.64 -3.50
CA THR A 177 0.68 25.74 -3.41
C THR A 177 0.92 26.82 -4.47
N GLY A 178 1.91 26.62 -5.34
CA GLY A 178 2.25 27.55 -6.40
C GLY A 178 1.65 27.15 -7.75
N PRO A 179 2.09 27.81 -8.83
CA PRO A 179 1.56 27.54 -10.18
C PRO A 179 1.90 26.12 -10.69
N ASP A 180 2.92 25.50 -10.13
CA ASP A 180 3.34 24.15 -10.55
C ASP A 180 2.77 23.05 -9.66
N ALA A 181 1.72 23.33 -8.89
CA ALA A 181 1.16 22.37 -7.93
C ALA A 181 0.83 21.02 -8.57
N MET A 182 0.31 21.03 -9.79
CA MET A 182 -0.11 19.80 -10.47
C MET A 182 0.95 19.27 -11.46
N ALA A 183 2.11 19.90 -11.52
CA ALA A 183 3.22 19.41 -12.36
C ALA A 183 3.87 18.19 -11.71
N PRO A 184 4.51 17.33 -12.52
CA PRO A 184 5.24 16.17 -11.97
C PRO A 184 6.31 16.56 -10.96
N SER A 185 6.39 15.82 -9.87
CA SER A 185 7.31 16.11 -8.77
C SER A 185 8.75 15.68 -9.12
N GLY A 186 9.65 16.63 -9.17
CA GLY A 186 11.08 16.34 -9.34
C GLY A 186 11.67 15.67 -8.11
N PHE A 187 11.17 16.01 -6.92
CA PHE A 187 11.61 15.36 -5.69
C PHE A 187 11.37 13.84 -5.76
N PHE A 188 10.18 13.43 -6.16
CA PHE A 188 9.84 12.02 -6.26
C PHE A 188 10.66 11.33 -7.34
N GLY A 189 10.78 11.98 -8.50
CA GLY A 189 11.56 11.42 -9.61
C GLY A 189 13.00 11.15 -9.23
N SER A 190 13.66 12.13 -8.57
CA SER A 190 15.04 11.95 -8.16
C SER A 190 15.21 10.90 -7.06
N THR A 191 14.25 10.84 -6.13
CA THR A 191 14.27 9.82 -5.07
C THR A 191 14.21 8.41 -5.67
N LEU A 192 13.30 8.19 -6.61
CA LEU A 192 13.17 6.88 -7.25
C LEU A 192 14.41 6.53 -8.08
N ALA A 193 15.00 7.52 -8.74
CA ALA A 193 16.25 7.30 -9.48
C ALA A 193 17.40 6.90 -8.55
N GLU A 194 17.49 7.52 -7.38
CA GLU A 194 18.50 7.16 -6.37
C GLU A 194 18.27 5.74 -5.84
N PHE A 195 17.00 5.38 -5.58
CA PHE A 195 16.67 4.01 -5.17
C PHE A 195 17.11 2.99 -6.22
N ASN A 196 16.96 3.34 -7.49
CA ASN A 196 17.20 2.42 -8.59
C ASN A 196 18.67 2.22 -8.92
N ALA A 197 19.48 3.27 -8.77
CA ALA A 197 20.87 3.29 -9.26
C ALA A 197 21.71 2.09 -8.80
N PRO A 198 21.65 1.67 -7.51
CA PRO A 198 22.49 0.54 -7.07
C PRO A 198 22.15 -0.80 -7.72
N PHE A 199 20.99 -0.91 -8.34
CA PHE A 199 20.51 -2.18 -8.91
C PHE A 199 20.70 -2.28 -10.42
N VAL A 200 21.19 -1.21 -11.05
CA VAL A 200 21.41 -1.20 -12.50
C VAL A 200 22.78 -1.80 -12.80
N ALA A 201 22.84 -2.82 -13.64
CA ALA A 201 24.09 -3.46 -14.00
C ALA A 201 24.99 -2.49 -14.81
N ASP A 202 26.29 -2.66 -14.65
CA ASP A 202 27.26 -1.81 -15.34
C ASP A 202 27.02 -1.85 -16.85
N GLY A 203 26.90 -0.67 -17.44
CA GLY A 203 26.68 -0.53 -18.87
C GLY A 203 25.26 -0.79 -19.35
N ALA A 204 24.35 -1.15 -18.46
CA ALA A 204 22.97 -1.38 -18.84
C ALA A 204 22.18 -0.08 -18.89
N THR A 205 21.16 -0.02 -19.74
CA THR A 205 20.19 1.07 -19.74
C THR A 205 19.18 0.81 -18.64
N PRO A 206 19.02 1.72 -17.66
CA PRO A 206 18.05 1.47 -16.58
C PRO A 206 16.61 1.51 -17.08
N THR A 207 15.79 0.62 -16.56
CA THR A 207 14.33 0.68 -16.78
C THR A 207 13.65 1.65 -15.82
N GLY A 208 14.32 1.93 -14.69
CA GLY A 208 13.73 2.69 -13.59
C GLY A 208 13.02 1.84 -12.55
N SER A 209 12.94 0.53 -12.77
CA SER A 209 12.19 -0.38 -11.88
C SER A 209 13.07 -1.50 -11.31
N GLU A 210 14.38 -1.44 -11.49
CA GLU A 210 15.29 -2.47 -10.97
C GLU A 210 15.22 -2.53 -9.43
N TRP A 211 14.93 -1.41 -8.79
CA TRP A 211 14.82 -1.37 -7.32
C TRP A 211 13.62 -2.13 -6.78
N GLN A 212 12.63 -2.40 -7.63
CA GLN A 212 11.38 -3.06 -7.22
C GLN A 212 11.57 -4.56 -7.03
N THR A 213 12.22 -5.20 -7.99
CA THR A 213 12.42 -6.65 -7.98
C THR A 213 13.58 -7.01 -8.91
N CYS A 214 14.18 -8.17 -8.68
CA CYS A 214 15.18 -8.71 -9.60
C CYS A 214 14.55 -9.52 -10.74
N ASP A 215 13.24 -9.74 -10.71
CA ASP A 215 12.55 -10.57 -11.73
C ASP A 215 12.21 -9.69 -12.94
N SER A 216 12.92 -9.93 -14.05
CA SER A 216 12.74 -9.11 -15.27
C SER A 216 11.34 -9.23 -15.86
N VAL A 217 10.65 -10.34 -15.65
CA VAL A 217 9.28 -10.50 -16.13
C VAL A 217 8.34 -9.55 -15.37
N GLU A 218 8.53 -9.45 -14.07
CA GLU A 218 7.73 -8.53 -13.24
C GLU A 218 8.06 -7.06 -13.57
N ILE A 219 9.33 -6.75 -13.82
CA ILE A 219 9.72 -5.40 -14.26
C ILE A 219 9.02 -5.06 -15.57
N SER A 220 9.07 -5.97 -16.54
CA SER A 220 8.42 -5.75 -17.84
C SER A 220 6.92 -5.55 -17.70
N ALA A 221 6.28 -6.34 -16.85
CA ALA A 221 4.84 -6.22 -16.61
C ALA A 221 4.50 -4.83 -16.05
N PHE A 222 5.28 -4.34 -15.10
CA PHE A 222 5.08 -3.00 -14.54
C PHE A 222 5.31 -1.91 -15.59
N GLN A 223 6.41 -2.01 -16.34
CA GLN A 223 6.80 -1.00 -17.35
C GLN A 223 5.79 -0.91 -18.48
N SER A 224 5.15 -2.01 -18.83
CA SER A 224 4.20 -2.02 -19.95
C SER A 224 2.75 -1.73 -19.54
N ASP A 225 2.48 -1.63 -18.24
CA ASP A 225 1.13 -1.35 -17.76
C ASP A 225 0.86 0.15 -17.81
N PRO A 226 -0.13 0.62 -18.60
CA PRO A 226 -0.40 2.05 -18.69
C PRO A 226 -0.89 2.70 -17.41
N LEU A 227 -1.28 1.90 -16.41
CA LEU A 227 -1.74 2.41 -15.12
C LEU A 227 -0.65 2.40 -14.06
N CYS A 228 0.59 2.05 -14.43
CA CYS A 228 1.72 1.97 -13.51
C CYS A 228 2.82 2.94 -13.88
N GLY A 229 3.54 3.43 -12.86
CA GLY A 229 4.78 4.16 -13.05
C GLY A 229 4.65 5.61 -13.46
N LYS A 230 3.46 6.18 -13.40
CA LYS A 230 3.27 7.59 -13.79
C LYS A 230 3.65 8.53 -12.64
N PRO A 231 4.19 9.70 -12.94
CA PRO A 231 4.65 10.60 -11.90
C PRO A 231 3.50 11.23 -11.11
N PHE A 232 3.81 11.58 -9.85
CA PHE A 232 2.90 12.28 -8.96
C PHE A 232 3.04 13.79 -9.09
N SER A 233 1.95 14.52 -8.86
CA SER A 233 1.97 15.97 -8.77
C SER A 233 2.81 16.43 -7.58
N ASN A 234 3.31 17.65 -7.66
CA ASN A 234 3.97 18.31 -6.53
C ASN A 234 3.04 18.38 -5.31
N ALA A 235 1.78 18.68 -5.52
CA ALA A 235 0.81 18.77 -4.42
C ALA A 235 0.63 17.44 -3.71
N MET A 236 0.50 16.36 -4.47
CA MET A 236 0.38 15.02 -3.88
C MET A 236 1.66 14.62 -3.14
N THR A 237 2.82 14.91 -3.73
CA THR A 237 4.12 14.61 -3.10
C THR A 237 4.24 15.30 -1.75
N TYR A 238 3.90 16.58 -1.69
CA TYR A 238 3.90 17.34 -0.44
C TYR A 238 2.99 16.66 0.59
N SER A 239 1.77 16.33 0.19
CA SER A 239 0.79 15.74 1.10
C SER A 239 1.31 14.41 1.68
N VAL A 240 1.87 13.56 0.83
CA VAL A 240 2.37 12.23 1.24
C VAL A 240 3.61 12.38 2.13
N ILE A 241 4.56 13.17 1.74
CA ILE A 241 5.82 13.32 2.51
C ILE A 241 5.53 13.97 3.86
N LYS A 242 4.71 14.95 3.88
CA LYS A 242 4.29 15.58 5.15
C LYS A 242 3.63 14.58 6.07
N UNK A 243 2.80 13.95 5.68
CA UNK A 243 2.13 12.93 6.47
C UNK A 243 3.07 11.82 6.89
N UNK A 244 3.98 11.41 6.07
CA UNK A 244 4.89 10.40 6.41
C UNK A 244 5.88 10.89 7.45
N UNK A 245 6.18 12.12 7.44
CA UNK A 245 7.02 12.75 8.41
C UNK A 245 6.27 12.92 9.75
N UNK A 246 5.02 13.17 9.71
CA UNK A 246 4.19 13.28 10.88
C UNK A 246 3.88 11.93 11.50
N UNK A 247 3.61 10.93 10.80
CA UNK A 247 3.36 9.60 11.25
C UNK A 247 4.55 8.98 11.87
N UNK A 248 5.59 9.27 11.39
CA UNK A 248 6.80 8.72 11.90
C UNK A 248 7.25 9.41 13.18
N UNK A 249 6.76 10.47 13.39
CA UNK A 249 7.01 11.24 14.58
C UNK A 249 5.91 11.04 15.61
N UNK A 250 4.82 10.54 15.19
CA UNK A 250 3.75 10.27 16.06
C UNK A 250 4.03 9.05 16.82
N UNK A 251 3.49 9.01 17.88
CA UNK A 251 3.68 7.87 18.72
C UNK A 251 2.57 6.93 18.36
N UNK A 252 2.89 5.88 18.29
CA UNK A 252 1.95 4.85 18.02
C UNK A 252 1.18 4.60 19.22
N UNK A 253 0.09 4.54 19.14
CA UNK A 253 -0.78 4.22 20.23
C UNK A 253 -0.52 2.82 20.67
N UNK A 254 -0.42 2.52 21.70
CA UNK A 254 -0.28 1.25 22.24
C UNK A 254 -1.45 0.48 21.87
N VAL A 255 -1.47 -0.02 20.90
CA VAL A 255 -2.55 -0.91 20.49
C VAL A 255 -2.10 -2.36 20.58
N ASP A 256 -2.90 -3.21 21.13
CA ASP A 256 -2.57 -4.66 21.24
C ASP A 256 -3.10 -5.39 19.99
N LEU A 257 -2.59 -4.96 18.87
CA LEU A 257 -3.01 -5.48 17.56
C LEU A 257 -1.88 -6.34 16.99
N PRO A 258 -2.17 -7.57 16.56
CA PRO A 258 -1.13 -8.33 15.85
C PRO A 258 -0.66 -7.60 14.60
N ILE A 259 0.65 -7.37 14.51
CA ILE A 259 1.26 -6.71 13.34
C ILE A 259 2.38 -7.59 12.81
N LEU A 260 2.39 -7.80 11.50
CA LEU A 260 3.48 -8.46 10.80
C LEU A 260 4.16 -7.43 9.89
N ILE A 261 5.47 -7.27 10.06
CA ILE A 261 6.27 -6.40 9.19
C ILE A 261 7.16 -7.29 8.32
N ILE A 262 7.05 -7.14 6.99
CA ILE A 262 7.84 -7.93 6.05
C ILE A 262 8.48 -7.01 5.01
N ALA A 263 9.74 -7.28 4.68
CA ALA A 263 10.47 -6.46 3.72
C ALA A 263 11.68 -7.21 3.18
N GLY A 264 12.15 -6.81 2.01
CA GLY A 264 13.42 -7.28 1.48
C GLY A 264 14.58 -6.62 2.21
N SER A 265 15.66 -7.36 2.42
CA SER A 265 16.84 -6.79 3.08
C SER A 265 17.52 -5.71 2.24
N ASP A 266 17.28 -5.72 0.93
CA ASP A 266 17.89 -4.73 0.01
C ASP A 266 16.90 -3.64 -0.39
N ASP A 267 15.72 -3.60 0.23
CA ASP A 267 14.68 -2.62 -0.10
C ASP A 267 15.14 -1.20 0.26
N PRO A 268 15.34 -0.30 -0.73
CA PRO A 268 15.79 1.06 -0.42
C PRO A 268 14.72 1.90 0.30
N VAL A 269 13.44 1.59 0.13
CA VAL A 269 12.36 2.34 0.79
C VAL A 269 12.46 2.22 2.31
N GLY A 270 12.78 1.04 2.81
CA GLY A 270 13.01 0.82 4.22
C GLY A 270 14.43 1.13 4.69
N GLY A 271 15.24 1.74 3.82
CA GLY A 271 16.65 2.06 4.13
C GLY A 271 17.48 0.80 4.33
N ARG A 272 17.24 -0.23 3.52
CA ARG A 272 17.87 -1.56 3.67
C ARG A 272 17.66 -2.06 5.10
N THR A 273 16.45 -2.02 5.56
CA THR A 273 15.90 -2.39 6.86
C THR A 273 16.14 -1.37 8.00
N ALA A 274 17.04 -0.42 7.85
CA ALA A 274 17.44 0.46 8.97
C ALA A 274 16.23 1.24 9.52
N THR A 275 15.42 1.85 8.64
CA THR A 275 14.28 2.63 9.13
C THR A 275 13.16 1.72 9.64
N ILE A 276 13.06 0.49 9.13
CA ILE A 276 12.09 -0.47 9.61
C ILE A 276 12.48 -0.94 11.02
N GLN A 277 13.78 -1.15 11.26
CA GLN A 277 14.24 -1.51 12.61
C GLN A 277 13.94 -0.40 13.60
N SER A 278 14.07 0.87 13.18
CA SER A 278 13.65 2.00 14.01
C SER A 278 12.14 1.95 14.31
N LEU A 279 11.33 1.66 13.30
CA LEU A 279 9.88 1.53 13.47
C LEU A 279 9.55 0.42 14.48
N ILE A 280 10.19 -0.74 14.32
CA ILE A 280 10.00 -1.87 15.23
C ILE A 280 10.36 -1.46 16.67
N SER A 281 11.50 -0.78 16.83
CA SER A 281 11.94 -0.32 18.14
C SER A 281 10.96 0.64 18.79
N ARG A 282 10.37 1.53 18.00
CA ARG A 282 9.34 2.45 18.51
C ARG A 282 8.10 1.71 18.98
N TYR A 283 7.60 0.76 18.18
CA TYR A 283 6.44 -0.05 18.59
C TYR A 283 6.73 -0.78 19.90
N MET A 284 7.93 -1.37 20.01
CA MET A 284 8.30 -2.09 21.22
C MET A 284 8.41 -1.16 22.43
N ALA A 285 8.97 0.04 22.23
CA ALA A 285 9.10 1.03 23.31
C ALA A 285 7.74 1.50 23.82
N GLU A 286 6.73 1.52 22.94
CA GLU A 286 5.35 1.87 23.32
C GLU A 286 4.61 0.68 23.94
N GLY A 287 5.29 -0.45 24.13
CA GLY A 287 4.71 -1.62 24.80
C GLY A 287 3.97 -2.58 23.87
N HIS A 288 4.13 -2.43 22.58
CA HIS A 288 3.46 -3.31 21.62
C HIS A 288 4.07 -4.71 21.70
N ARG A 289 3.25 -5.73 21.97
CA ARG A 289 3.74 -7.09 22.26
C ARG A 289 3.43 -8.11 21.17
N ARG A 290 2.55 -7.78 20.24
CA ARG A 290 2.10 -8.73 19.22
C ARG A 290 2.68 -8.38 17.86
N LEU A 291 3.97 -8.04 17.84
CA LEU A 291 4.70 -7.62 16.65
C LEU A 291 5.63 -8.74 16.20
N GLN A 292 5.52 -9.13 14.93
CA GLN A 292 6.46 -10.05 14.29
C GLN A 292 7.05 -9.38 13.07
N TYR A 293 8.25 -9.76 12.69
CA TYR A 293 8.87 -9.20 11.49
C TYR A 293 9.74 -10.25 10.82
N ARG A 294 9.92 -10.08 9.51
CA ARG A 294 10.80 -10.94 8.72
C ARG A 294 11.41 -10.12 7.58
N PHE A 295 12.73 -10.27 7.42
CA PHE A 295 13.45 -9.67 6.31
C PHE A 295 13.92 -10.78 5.38
N TYR A 296 13.64 -10.62 4.08
CA TYR A 296 13.97 -11.63 3.06
C TYR A 296 15.32 -11.25 2.45
N ALA A 297 16.32 -12.12 2.64
CA ALA A 297 17.70 -11.86 2.22
C ALA A 297 17.77 -11.59 0.72
N GLY A 298 18.37 -10.45 0.34
CA GLY A 298 18.52 -10.04 -1.05
C GLY A 298 17.25 -9.53 -1.71
N GLY A 299 16.12 -9.60 -1.01
CA GLY A 299 14.86 -9.11 -1.57
C GLY A 299 14.86 -7.60 -1.73
N ARG A 300 14.29 -7.13 -2.83
CA ARG A 300 14.13 -5.71 -3.09
C ARG A 300 12.77 -5.23 -2.61
N HIS A 301 12.27 -4.15 -3.17
CA HIS A 301 11.07 -3.49 -2.63
C HIS A 301 9.80 -4.33 -2.72
N GLU A 302 9.61 -5.05 -3.83
CA GLU A 302 8.37 -5.80 -4.05
C GLU A 302 8.60 -7.29 -3.78
N ILE A 303 8.69 -7.67 -2.51
CA ILE A 303 8.91 -9.08 -2.15
C ILE A 303 7.77 -9.99 -2.64
N LEU A 304 6.59 -9.43 -2.86
CA LEU A 304 5.47 -10.18 -3.44
C LEU A 304 5.69 -10.51 -4.92
N ASN A 305 6.67 -9.86 -5.55
CA ASN A 305 6.99 -10.03 -6.97
C ASN A 305 8.43 -10.50 -7.19
N GLU A 306 9.11 -10.91 -6.12
CA GLU A 306 10.45 -11.51 -6.22
C GLU A 306 10.33 -13.00 -6.55
N PRO A 307 11.40 -13.64 -7.01
CA PRO A 307 11.36 -15.09 -7.24
C PRO A 307 10.88 -15.91 -6.04
N GLU A 308 11.09 -15.42 -4.82
CA GLU A 308 10.69 -16.08 -3.59
C GLU A 308 9.25 -15.80 -3.15
N LYS A 309 8.42 -15.22 -4.00
CA LYS A 309 7.07 -14.79 -3.63
C LYS A 309 6.22 -15.87 -2.98
N ASP A 310 6.40 -17.12 -3.37
CA ASP A 310 5.62 -18.21 -2.77
C ASP A 310 5.95 -18.40 -1.29
N ARG A 311 7.22 -18.22 -0.93
CA ARG A 311 7.64 -18.26 0.47
C ARG A 311 7.01 -17.09 1.26
N VAL A 312 7.00 -15.92 0.65
CA VAL A 312 6.40 -14.73 1.28
C VAL A 312 4.91 -14.98 1.53
N HIS A 313 4.20 -15.52 0.53
CA HIS A 313 2.78 -15.85 0.69
C HIS A 313 2.58 -16.83 1.84
N ARG A 314 3.38 -17.89 1.91
CA ARG A 314 3.25 -18.89 2.99
C ARG A 314 3.48 -18.28 4.36
N ASP A 315 4.46 -17.37 4.48
CA ASP A 315 4.73 -16.71 5.75
C ASP A 315 3.56 -15.85 6.18
N ILE A 316 2.95 -15.12 5.24
CA ILE A 316 1.73 -14.35 5.51
C ILE A 316 0.60 -15.29 5.96
N GLY A 317 0.44 -16.41 5.27
CA GLY A 317 -0.60 -17.38 5.59
C GLY A 317 -0.45 -17.98 7.00
N TYR A 318 0.78 -18.32 7.39
CA TYR A 318 1.04 -18.84 8.74
C TYR A 318 0.70 -17.79 9.81
N TRP A 319 1.13 -16.55 9.59
CA TRP A 319 0.81 -15.47 10.52
C TRP A 319 -0.70 -15.27 10.62
N LEU A 320 -1.38 -15.25 9.48
CA LEU A 320 -2.83 -15.07 9.42
C LEU A 320 -3.54 -16.18 10.19
N ASP A 321 -3.16 -17.44 9.99
CA ASP A 321 -3.76 -18.55 10.70
C ASP A 321 -3.59 -18.39 12.21
N ALA A 322 -2.41 -17.95 12.66
CA ALA A 322 -2.17 -17.73 14.09
C ALA A 322 -3.06 -16.63 14.66
N VAL A 323 -3.23 -15.54 13.90
CA VAL A 323 -4.09 -14.42 14.33
C VAL A 323 -5.55 -14.87 14.42
N LEU A 324 -6.02 -15.63 13.44
CA LEU A 324 -7.42 -16.05 13.38
C LEU A 324 -7.76 -17.13 14.41
N GLN A 325 -6.76 -17.83 14.94
CA GLN A 325 -6.96 -18.85 15.97
C GLN A 325 -6.85 -18.30 17.38
N SER A 326 -6.33 -17.08 17.54
CA SER A 326 -6.19 -16.47 18.87
C SER A 326 -7.56 -16.04 19.40
N PRO A 327 -7.86 -16.30 20.67
CA PRO A 327 -9.12 -15.85 21.28
C PRO A 327 -9.18 -14.33 21.46
#